data_0ddc68f81f44ab8b08b3418681e14602
#
_entry.id   0ddc68f81f44ab8b08b3418681e14602
#
_cell.length_a   1.000
_cell.length_b   1.000
_cell.length_c   1.000
_cell.angle_alpha   90.00
_cell.angle_beta   90.00
_cell.angle_gamma   90.00
#
_symmetry.space_group_name_H-M   'P 1'
#
loop_
_entity.id
_entity.type
_entity.pdbx_description
1 polymer ?
#
loop_
_entity_poly.entity_id
_entity_poly.type
_entity_poly.pdbx_seq_one_letter_code
_entity_poly.pdbx_strand_id
1 'polypeptide(L)'
;MSIKKLLILALIAAAAFYVFKVKGFNPFSSKVKGETVLNELNGNTTTLDELAGENGTLFFVMGTWCPHCVEEIQYTKALTDFLRLHKIRILLSISGYSHDEIHNWVNKQDVPWDWKTIYWEDRFDKEFHIKESSVPYLTAINKKGEITFSKGGAFFSNTLSEVCLKLLKSNK
;
A
#
# COMPACT_ATOMS: atom_id res chain seq x y z
N MET A 1 28.14 33.99 22.30
CA MET A 1 26.66 33.86 22.07
C MET A 1 25.98 34.04 23.41
N SER A 2 25.00 34.95 23.54
CA SER A 2 24.36 35.25 24.83
C SER A 2 23.55 34.03 25.34
N ILE A 3 23.63 33.74 26.65
CA ILE A 3 22.88 32.65 27.33
C ILE A 3 21.38 32.69 26.98
N LYS A 4 20.80 33.90 26.82
CA LYS A 4 19.41 34.09 26.39
C LYS A 4 19.11 33.51 25.01
N LYS A 5 20.05 33.65 24.06
CA LYS A 5 19.88 33.07 22.69
C LYS A 5 19.96 31.54 22.73
N LEU A 6 20.78 30.98 23.60
CA LEU A 6 20.92 29.51 23.77
C LEU A 6 19.61 28.91 24.35
N LEU A 7 19.02 29.57 25.35
CA LEU A 7 17.77 29.15 25.97
C LEU A 7 16.59 29.20 24.98
N ILE A 8 16.51 30.23 24.15
CA ILE A 8 15.47 30.36 23.14
C ILE A 8 15.59 29.23 22.09
N LEU A 9 16.83 28.93 21.64
CA LEU A 9 17.06 27.82 20.69
C LEU A 9 16.69 26.46 21.29
N ALA A 10 17.03 26.23 22.57
CA ALA A 10 16.65 25.01 23.28
C ALA A 10 15.13 24.84 23.42
N LEU A 11 14.40 25.92 23.70
CA LEU A 11 12.93 25.92 23.78
C LEU A 11 12.28 25.65 22.41
N ILE A 12 12.81 26.24 21.34
CA ILE A 12 12.32 25.98 19.97
C ILE A 12 12.56 24.52 19.58
N ALA A 13 13.75 23.97 19.88
CA ALA A 13 14.07 22.57 19.62
C ALA A 13 13.18 21.61 20.42
N ALA A 14 12.92 21.91 21.71
CA ALA A 14 12.03 21.13 22.55
C ALA A 14 10.56 21.18 22.06
N ALA A 15 10.10 22.36 21.65
CA ALA A 15 8.76 22.51 21.09
C ALA A 15 8.62 21.78 19.75
N ALA A 16 9.61 21.86 18.88
CA ALA A 16 9.64 21.12 17.62
C ALA A 16 9.65 19.61 17.87
N PHE A 17 10.46 19.12 18.82
CA PHE A 17 10.51 17.71 19.21
C PHE A 17 9.20 17.23 19.82
N TYR A 18 8.53 18.07 20.63
CA TYR A 18 7.23 17.78 21.22
C TYR A 18 6.13 17.69 20.14
N VAL A 19 6.08 18.62 19.20
CA VAL A 19 5.16 18.59 18.04
C VAL A 19 5.39 17.35 17.18
N PHE A 20 6.65 16.98 16.97
CA PHE A 20 7.03 15.79 16.22
C PHE A 20 6.55 14.50 16.90
N LYS A 21 6.72 14.41 18.22
CA LYS A 21 6.38 13.22 19.02
C LYS A 21 4.90 13.07 19.34
N VAL A 22 4.20 14.19 19.61
CA VAL A 22 2.81 14.19 20.08
C VAL A 22 1.81 14.23 18.92
N LYS A 23 2.11 14.93 17.84
CA LYS A 23 1.21 15.02 16.67
C LYS A 23 1.43 13.97 15.61
N GLY A 24 2.44 13.09 15.77
CA GLY A 24 2.75 12.07 14.76
C GLY A 24 3.05 12.69 13.39
N PHE A 25 3.48 13.97 13.36
CA PHE A 25 3.80 14.64 12.12
C PHE A 25 5.06 14.01 11.51
N ASN A 26 4.84 13.15 10.53
CA ASN A 26 5.92 12.60 9.71
C ASN A 26 6.05 13.46 8.43
N PRO A 27 7.01 14.40 8.36
CA PRO A 27 7.19 15.28 7.19
C PRO A 27 7.61 14.51 5.94
N PHE A 28 7.92 13.22 6.08
CA PHE A 28 8.27 12.30 5.00
C PHE A 28 7.15 11.28 4.71
N SER A 29 5.92 11.52 5.17
CA SER A 29 4.78 10.69 4.80
C SER A 29 4.53 10.85 3.30
N SER A 30 4.92 9.85 2.54
CA SER A 30 4.60 9.77 1.11
C SER A 30 3.09 9.58 0.98
N LYS A 31 2.46 10.41 0.15
CA LYS A 31 1.02 10.35 -0.10
C LYS A 31 0.77 9.97 -1.55
N VAL A 32 -0.06 8.97 -1.77
CA VAL A 32 -0.57 8.61 -3.10
C VAL A 32 -1.74 9.51 -3.44
N LYS A 33 -1.79 9.96 -4.69
CA LYS A 33 -2.91 10.78 -5.17
C LYS A 33 -4.13 9.90 -5.43
N GLY A 34 -5.27 10.24 -4.85
CA GLY A 34 -6.52 9.51 -5.05
C GLY A 34 -7.04 9.54 -6.49
N GLU A 35 -6.73 10.61 -7.23
CA GLU A 35 -7.01 10.78 -8.65
C GLU A 35 -6.13 9.94 -9.60
N THR A 36 -5.18 9.15 -9.05
CA THR A 36 -4.35 8.24 -9.85
C THR A 36 -5.24 7.32 -10.69
N VAL A 37 -5.12 7.44 -12.01
CA VAL A 37 -5.90 6.64 -12.98
C VAL A 37 -5.35 5.22 -13.04
N LEU A 38 -6.23 4.22 -13.04
CA LEU A 38 -5.92 2.79 -13.01
C LEU A 38 -6.68 2.07 -14.12
N ASN A 39 -6.00 1.19 -14.85
CA ASN A 39 -6.59 0.36 -15.90
C ASN A 39 -6.88 -1.03 -15.34
N GLU A 40 -8.15 -1.33 -15.07
CA GLU A 40 -8.59 -2.64 -14.59
C GLU A 40 -8.46 -3.71 -15.69
N LEU A 41 -8.24 -4.96 -15.29
CA LEU A 41 -8.15 -6.09 -16.24
C LEU A 41 -9.45 -6.31 -17.01
N ASN A 42 -10.60 -5.92 -16.48
CA ASN A 42 -11.90 -6.00 -17.16
C ASN A 42 -12.09 -4.95 -18.27
N GLY A 43 -11.09 -4.11 -18.53
CA GLY A 43 -11.10 -3.04 -19.53
C GLY A 43 -11.65 -1.70 -19.06
N ASN A 44 -12.08 -1.60 -17.80
CA ASN A 44 -12.53 -0.33 -17.23
C ASN A 44 -11.35 0.54 -16.84
N THR A 45 -11.54 1.85 -16.88
CA THR A 45 -10.64 2.84 -16.29
C THR A 45 -11.30 3.44 -15.06
N THR A 46 -10.55 3.54 -13.97
CA THR A 46 -11.04 3.99 -12.67
C THR A 46 -9.96 4.83 -11.96
N THR A 47 -10.23 5.29 -10.77
CA THR A 47 -9.25 6.01 -9.94
C THR A 47 -8.96 5.26 -8.65
N LEU A 48 -7.84 5.58 -8.00
CA LEU A 48 -7.52 4.98 -6.71
C LEU A 48 -8.60 5.29 -5.66
N ASP A 49 -9.18 6.51 -5.67
CA ASP A 49 -10.24 6.88 -4.72
C ASP A 49 -11.49 6.01 -4.88
N GLU A 50 -11.85 5.66 -6.11
CA GLU A 50 -13.01 4.77 -6.39
C GLU A 50 -12.76 3.32 -5.95
N LEU A 51 -11.50 2.87 -6.02
CA LEU A 51 -11.11 1.52 -5.61
C LEU A 51 -10.68 1.42 -4.16
N ALA A 52 -10.41 2.55 -3.48
CA ALA A 52 -9.90 2.55 -2.12
C ALA A 52 -10.90 1.96 -1.12
N GLY A 53 -10.40 1.23 -0.13
CA GLY A 53 -11.18 0.76 1.00
C GLY A 53 -11.47 1.88 2.01
N GLU A 54 -12.63 1.84 2.66
CA GLU A 54 -13.01 2.84 3.67
C GLU A 54 -11.98 3.00 4.81
N ASN A 55 -11.25 1.94 5.12
CA ASN A 55 -10.20 1.92 6.13
C ASN A 55 -8.79 1.74 5.53
N GLY A 56 -8.65 1.81 4.22
CA GLY A 56 -7.39 1.77 3.49
C GLY A 56 -7.29 0.66 2.48
N THR A 57 -6.17 0.63 1.79
CA THR A 57 -5.92 -0.26 0.66
C THR A 57 -4.57 -0.95 0.83
N LEU A 58 -4.54 -2.25 0.57
CA LEU A 58 -3.33 -3.03 0.38
C LEU A 58 -3.09 -3.12 -1.13
N PHE A 59 -2.10 -2.40 -1.61
CA PHE A 59 -1.67 -2.38 -3.00
C PHE A 59 -0.52 -3.37 -3.17
N PHE A 60 -0.77 -4.45 -3.90
CA PHE A 60 0.25 -5.45 -4.24
C PHE A 60 0.72 -5.28 -5.66
N VAL A 61 2.02 -5.42 -5.87
CA VAL A 61 2.63 -5.60 -7.19
C VAL A 61 3.07 -7.05 -7.33
N MET A 62 2.56 -7.71 -8.35
CA MET A 62 2.75 -9.12 -8.62
C MET A 62 3.32 -9.33 -10.03
N GLY A 63 4.08 -10.41 -10.21
CA GLY A 63 4.55 -10.85 -11.53
C GLY A 63 4.00 -12.23 -11.86
N THR A 64 3.57 -12.45 -13.10
CA THR A 64 3.07 -13.76 -13.57
C THR A 64 4.13 -14.85 -13.49
N TRP A 65 5.41 -14.49 -13.58
CA TRP A 65 6.59 -15.36 -13.47
C TRP A 65 7.06 -15.61 -12.03
N CYS A 66 6.44 -14.99 -11.04
CA CYS A 66 6.93 -14.96 -9.65
C CYS A 66 6.28 -16.07 -8.80
N PRO A 67 6.98 -17.13 -8.38
CA PRO A 67 6.39 -18.16 -7.53
C PRO A 67 5.93 -17.66 -6.16
N HIS A 68 6.70 -16.76 -5.53
CA HIS A 68 6.33 -16.17 -4.25
C HIS A 68 5.08 -15.28 -4.34
N CYS A 69 4.76 -14.74 -5.51
CA CYS A 69 3.52 -14.01 -5.73
C CYS A 69 2.30 -14.93 -5.63
N VAL A 70 2.43 -16.17 -6.10
CA VAL A 70 1.37 -17.19 -5.96
C VAL A 70 1.15 -17.53 -4.49
N GLU A 71 2.22 -17.76 -3.73
CA GLU A 71 2.15 -18.04 -2.30
C GLU A 71 1.51 -16.87 -1.54
N GLU A 72 1.89 -15.63 -1.86
CA GLU A 72 1.37 -14.41 -1.24
C GLU A 72 -0.14 -14.24 -1.44
N ILE A 73 -0.66 -14.57 -2.64
CA ILE A 73 -2.09 -14.60 -2.90
C ILE A 73 -2.79 -15.58 -1.96
N GLN A 74 -2.26 -16.78 -1.75
CA GLN A 74 -2.87 -17.78 -0.87
C GLN A 74 -2.88 -17.32 0.59
N TYR A 75 -1.78 -16.71 1.08
CA TYR A 75 -1.74 -16.12 2.42
C TYR A 75 -2.74 -14.98 2.59
N THR A 76 -2.84 -14.12 1.58
CA THR A 76 -3.78 -12.99 1.60
C THR A 76 -5.23 -13.47 1.54
N LYS A 77 -5.53 -14.54 0.76
CA LYS A 77 -6.86 -15.17 0.71
C LYS A 77 -7.31 -15.66 2.09
N ALA A 78 -6.42 -16.20 2.90
CA ALA A 78 -6.74 -16.63 4.27
C ALA A 78 -7.19 -15.47 5.19
N LEU A 79 -6.87 -14.22 4.83
CA LEU A 79 -7.27 -13.01 5.55
C LEU A 79 -8.48 -12.30 4.93
N THR A 80 -9.08 -12.82 3.88
CA THR A 80 -10.13 -12.13 3.12
C THR A 80 -11.30 -11.69 3.99
N ASP A 81 -11.81 -12.56 4.88
CA ASP A 81 -12.93 -12.22 5.75
C ASP A 81 -12.57 -11.13 6.77
N PHE A 82 -11.34 -11.17 7.31
CA PHE A 82 -10.83 -10.10 8.17
C PHE A 82 -10.76 -8.77 7.41
N LEU A 83 -10.24 -8.77 6.18
CA LEU A 83 -10.11 -7.57 5.36
C LEU A 83 -11.49 -6.98 5.00
N ARG A 84 -12.46 -7.83 4.65
CA ARG A 84 -13.86 -7.44 4.41
C ARG A 84 -14.49 -6.82 5.64
N LEU A 85 -14.40 -7.48 6.79
CA LEU A 85 -14.94 -6.99 8.06
C LEU A 85 -14.39 -5.61 8.41
N HIS A 86 -13.11 -5.40 8.17
CA HIS A 86 -12.42 -4.15 8.45
C HIS A 86 -12.43 -3.16 7.29
N LYS A 87 -13.16 -3.45 6.17
CA LYS A 87 -13.30 -2.58 5.00
C LYS A 87 -11.95 -2.13 4.42
N ILE A 88 -10.96 -3.03 4.47
CA ILE A 88 -9.67 -2.88 3.81
C ILE A 88 -9.78 -3.50 2.41
N ARG A 89 -9.47 -2.75 1.37
CA ARG A 89 -9.51 -3.20 -0.01
C ARG A 89 -8.16 -3.81 -0.43
N ILE A 90 -8.23 -4.86 -1.25
CA ILE A 90 -7.09 -5.39 -1.98
C ILE A 90 -7.10 -4.83 -3.40
N LEU A 91 -5.95 -4.35 -3.83
CA LEU A 91 -5.68 -3.91 -5.20
C LEU A 91 -4.43 -4.64 -5.69
N LEU A 92 -4.58 -5.54 -6.66
CA LEU A 92 -3.50 -6.28 -7.28
C LEU A 92 -3.08 -5.62 -8.58
N SER A 93 -1.88 -5.12 -8.66
CA SER A 93 -1.25 -4.67 -9.90
C SER A 93 -0.36 -5.77 -10.45
N ILE A 94 -0.64 -6.21 -11.68
CA ILE A 94 -0.05 -7.43 -12.23
C ILE A 94 0.77 -7.09 -13.48
N SER A 95 2.03 -7.50 -13.46
CA SER A 95 2.96 -7.45 -14.57
C SER A 95 3.07 -8.82 -15.23
N GLY A 96 3.12 -8.86 -16.56
CA GLY A 96 3.26 -10.06 -17.38
C GLY A 96 3.72 -9.71 -18.79
N TYR A 97 4.03 -10.73 -19.61
CA TYR A 97 4.50 -10.52 -20.97
C TYR A 97 3.37 -10.15 -21.95
N SER A 98 2.12 -10.48 -21.62
CA SER A 98 0.95 -10.11 -22.42
C SER A 98 -0.32 -10.01 -21.56
N HIS A 99 -1.34 -9.32 -22.07
CA HIS A 99 -2.65 -9.25 -21.39
C HIS A 99 -3.28 -10.64 -21.22
N ASP A 100 -3.20 -11.50 -22.23
CA ASP A 100 -3.76 -12.86 -22.15
C ASP A 100 -3.07 -13.70 -21.07
N GLU A 101 -1.75 -13.58 -20.94
CA GLU A 101 -0.99 -14.24 -19.87
C GLU A 101 -1.46 -13.75 -18.49
N ILE A 102 -1.62 -12.44 -18.31
CA ILE A 102 -2.08 -11.85 -17.05
C ILE A 102 -3.48 -12.36 -16.71
N HIS A 103 -4.42 -12.35 -17.65
CA HIS A 103 -5.76 -12.86 -17.46
C HIS A 103 -5.77 -14.35 -17.07
N ASN A 104 -5.01 -15.17 -17.81
CA ASN A 104 -4.92 -16.60 -17.53
C ASN A 104 -4.31 -16.86 -16.14
N TRP A 105 -3.29 -16.07 -15.75
CA TRP A 105 -2.67 -16.19 -14.44
C TRP A 105 -3.65 -15.82 -13.32
N VAL A 106 -4.38 -14.70 -13.42
CA VAL A 106 -5.37 -14.28 -12.43
C VAL A 106 -6.47 -15.32 -12.26
N ASN A 107 -7.02 -15.84 -13.37
CA ASN A 107 -8.04 -16.89 -13.35
C ASN A 107 -7.53 -18.17 -12.66
N LYS A 108 -6.28 -18.57 -12.94
CA LYS A 108 -5.65 -19.73 -12.29
C LYS A 108 -5.47 -19.57 -10.79
N GLN A 109 -5.27 -18.34 -10.32
CA GLN A 109 -5.11 -18.08 -8.88
C GLN A 109 -6.43 -18.05 -8.12
N ASP A 110 -7.56 -18.10 -8.80
CA ASP A 110 -8.90 -18.02 -8.17
C ASP A 110 -8.98 -16.81 -7.22
N VAL A 111 -8.64 -15.64 -7.76
CA VAL A 111 -8.63 -14.39 -7.00
C VAL A 111 -10.05 -14.04 -6.55
N PRO A 112 -10.29 -13.70 -5.28
CA PRO A 112 -11.61 -13.31 -4.78
C PRO A 112 -12.24 -12.19 -5.61
N TRP A 113 -13.53 -12.30 -5.90
CA TRP A 113 -14.29 -11.39 -6.78
C TRP A 113 -14.27 -9.92 -6.33
N ASP A 114 -14.08 -9.66 -5.05
CA ASP A 114 -14.04 -8.32 -4.45
C ASP A 114 -12.64 -7.71 -4.42
N TRP A 115 -11.61 -8.47 -4.80
CA TRP A 115 -10.30 -7.93 -5.02
C TRP A 115 -10.26 -7.25 -6.38
N LYS A 116 -9.62 -6.09 -6.44
CA LYS A 116 -9.47 -5.36 -7.68
C LYS A 116 -8.14 -5.71 -8.35
N THR A 117 -8.19 -5.96 -9.65
CA THR A 117 -7.02 -6.32 -10.46
C THR A 117 -6.80 -5.30 -11.55
N ILE A 118 -5.58 -4.77 -11.64
CA ILE A 118 -5.16 -3.77 -12.61
C ILE A 118 -3.89 -4.22 -13.33
N TYR A 119 -3.67 -3.67 -14.52
CA TYR A 119 -2.39 -3.82 -15.20
C TYR A 119 -1.32 -3.01 -14.49
N TRP A 120 -0.10 -3.58 -14.44
CA TRP A 120 1.07 -2.84 -14.01
C TRP A 120 1.43 -1.75 -15.03
N GLU A 121 1.81 -0.57 -14.53
CA GLU A 121 2.32 0.54 -15.33
C GLU A 121 3.58 1.12 -14.66
N ASP A 122 4.64 1.40 -15.43
CA ASP A 122 5.94 1.86 -14.92
C ASP A 122 5.85 3.13 -14.07
N ARG A 123 4.84 3.98 -14.32
CA ARG A 123 4.60 5.18 -13.50
C ARG A 123 4.24 4.87 -12.05
N PHE A 124 3.77 3.64 -11.74
CA PHE A 124 3.39 3.25 -10.39
C PHE A 124 4.58 3.20 -9.44
N ASP A 125 5.80 2.97 -9.92
CA ASP A 125 7.01 3.08 -9.10
C ASP A 125 7.06 4.44 -8.39
N LYS A 126 6.79 5.51 -9.13
CA LYS A 126 6.80 6.86 -8.60
C LYS A 126 5.53 7.20 -7.81
N GLU A 127 4.36 6.83 -8.31
CA GLU A 127 3.07 7.19 -7.72
C GLU A 127 2.82 6.48 -6.40
N PHE A 128 3.18 5.19 -6.30
CA PHE A 128 3.04 4.38 -5.08
C PHE A 128 4.33 4.31 -4.25
N HIS A 129 5.35 5.10 -4.61
CA HIS A 129 6.66 5.16 -3.93
C HIS A 129 7.33 3.79 -3.78
N ILE A 130 7.28 2.97 -4.83
CA ILE A 130 7.92 1.67 -4.89
C ILE A 130 9.42 1.88 -5.06
N LYS A 131 10.20 1.43 -4.09
CA LYS A 131 11.66 1.69 -4.03
C LYS A 131 12.50 0.55 -4.58
N GLU A 132 11.89 -0.60 -4.79
CA GLU A 132 12.57 -1.83 -5.18
C GLU A 132 11.81 -2.47 -6.34
N SER A 133 12.52 -2.96 -7.34
CA SER A 133 11.93 -3.70 -8.47
C SER A 133 11.59 -5.16 -8.15
N SER A 134 11.56 -5.53 -6.86
CA SER A 134 11.26 -6.90 -6.43
C SER A 134 9.76 -7.16 -6.34
N VAL A 135 9.34 -8.34 -6.79
CA VAL A 135 7.95 -8.82 -6.61
C VAL A 135 7.96 -10.10 -5.76
N PRO A 136 6.96 -10.33 -4.91
CA PRO A 136 5.83 -9.43 -4.64
C PRO A 136 6.27 -8.15 -3.94
N TYR A 137 5.54 -7.05 -4.15
CA TYR A 137 5.74 -5.79 -3.42
C TYR A 137 4.43 -5.37 -2.78
N LEU A 138 4.46 -4.89 -1.54
CA LEU A 138 3.27 -4.43 -0.82
C LEU A 138 3.43 -2.99 -0.37
N THR A 139 2.44 -2.16 -0.73
CA THR A 139 2.24 -0.82 -0.18
C THR A 139 0.89 -0.77 0.54
N ALA A 140 0.88 -0.42 1.84
CA ALA A 140 -0.34 -0.20 2.58
C ALA A 140 -0.64 1.30 2.67
N ILE A 141 -1.83 1.69 2.21
CA ILE A 141 -2.29 3.07 2.07
C ILE A 141 -3.50 3.27 2.97
N ASN A 142 -3.45 4.23 3.89
CA ASN A 142 -4.57 4.52 4.78
C ASN A 142 -5.67 5.34 4.07
N LYS A 143 -6.80 5.55 4.72
CA LYS A 143 -7.94 6.32 4.17
C LYS A 143 -7.63 7.78 3.80
N LYS A 144 -6.48 8.31 4.24
CA LYS A 144 -6.00 9.66 3.90
C LYS A 144 -5.07 9.67 2.69
N GLY A 145 -4.80 8.48 2.09
CA GLY A 145 -3.85 8.29 1.01
C GLY A 145 -2.39 8.21 1.48
N GLU A 146 -2.12 8.15 2.79
CA GLU A 146 -0.77 8.10 3.33
C GLU A 146 -0.24 6.67 3.33
N ILE A 147 1.02 6.48 2.91
CA ILE A 147 1.69 5.18 2.93
C ILE A 147 2.12 4.88 4.36
N THR A 148 1.59 3.80 4.93
CA THR A 148 1.89 3.34 6.29
C THR A 148 2.88 2.18 6.32
N PHE A 149 3.02 1.48 5.20
CA PHE A 149 3.97 0.40 4.98
C PHE A 149 4.30 0.31 3.49
N SER A 150 5.57 -0.01 3.16
CA SER A 150 6.00 -0.23 1.78
C SER A 150 7.26 -1.09 1.80
N LYS A 151 7.20 -2.28 1.17
CA LYS A 151 8.31 -3.24 1.16
C LYS A 151 8.18 -4.26 0.04
N GLY A 152 9.31 -4.68 -0.53
CA GLY A 152 9.42 -5.80 -1.46
C GLY A 152 9.78 -7.12 -0.78
N GLY A 153 9.54 -8.23 -1.48
CA GLY A 153 9.79 -9.60 -1.05
C GLY A 153 8.53 -10.31 -0.53
N ALA A 154 8.66 -11.60 -0.22
CA ALA A 154 7.56 -12.39 0.31
C ALA A 154 7.16 -11.94 1.72
N PHE A 155 5.86 -11.90 1.97
CA PHE A 155 5.27 -11.54 3.26
C PHE A 155 4.62 -12.78 3.85
N PHE A 156 5.05 -13.19 5.02
CA PHE A 156 4.36 -14.26 5.75
C PHE A 156 3.09 -13.71 6.39
N SER A 157 2.12 -14.57 6.64
CA SER A 157 0.82 -14.23 7.22
C SER A 157 0.89 -13.30 8.44
N ASN A 158 1.89 -13.48 9.30
CA ASN A 158 2.10 -12.63 10.47
C ASN A 158 2.41 -11.18 10.09
N THR A 159 3.29 -10.96 9.10
CA THR A 159 3.64 -9.62 8.60
C THR A 159 2.41 -8.91 8.03
N LEU A 160 1.60 -9.62 7.25
CA LEU A 160 0.40 -9.06 6.65
C LEU A 160 -0.63 -8.65 7.71
N SER A 161 -0.82 -9.47 8.75
CA SER A 161 -1.70 -9.16 9.88
C SER A 161 -1.21 -7.91 10.63
N GLU A 162 0.09 -7.78 10.89
CA GLU A 162 0.68 -6.60 11.52
C GLU A 162 0.49 -5.33 10.67
N VAL A 163 0.67 -5.43 9.36
CA VAL A 163 0.43 -4.34 8.41
C VAL A 163 -1.02 -3.88 8.47
N CYS A 164 -1.98 -4.80 8.47
CA CYS A 164 -3.41 -4.49 8.59
C CYS A 164 -3.72 -3.78 9.92
N LEU A 165 -3.19 -4.27 11.03
CA LEU A 165 -3.38 -3.64 12.34
C LEU A 165 -2.77 -2.23 12.41
N LYS A 166 -1.60 -2.03 11.81
CA LYS A 166 -0.96 -0.72 11.70
C LYS A 166 -1.80 0.23 10.85
N LEU A 167 -2.33 -0.26 9.72
CA LEU A 167 -3.20 0.49 8.84
C LEU A 167 -4.45 1.00 9.59
N LEU A 168 -5.13 0.13 10.33
CA LEU A 168 -6.30 0.49 11.12
C LEU A 168 -5.99 1.52 12.23
N LYS A 169 -4.82 1.42 12.87
CA LYS A 169 -4.37 2.38 13.88
C LYS A 169 -4.08 3.76 13.29
N SER A 170 -3.59 3.84 12.06
CA SER A 170 -3.25 5.10 11.38
C SER A 170 -4.49 5.92 10.96
N ASN A 171 -5.67 5.32 11.03
CA ASN A 171 -6.94 5.95 10.68
C ASN A 171 -7.61 6.70 11.85
N LYS A 172 -7.08 6.53 13.06
CA LYS A 172 -7.54 7.25 14.25
C LYS A 172 -6.91 8.64 14.32
#